data_59ccd6143c6fa3635233025a61d9d50b
#
_entry.id   59ccd6143c6fa3635233025a61d9d50b
#
_cell.length_a   1.000
_cell.length_b   1.000
_cell.length_c   1.000
_cell.angle_alpha   90.00
_cell.angle_beta   90.00
_cell.angle_gamma   90.00
#
_symmetry.space_group_name_H-M   'P 1'
#
loop_
_entity.id
_entity.type
_entity.pdbx_description
1 polymer ?
#
loop_
_entity_poly.entity_id
_entity_poly.type
_entity_poly.pdbx_seq_one_letter_code
_entity_poly.pdbx_strand_id
1 'polypeptide(L)'
;GCSGGLGVLLINRFVLGQKWSYLMSLNGALTGMVSQCAGCNVFQPWAAFIIGGLAAGVFMGVHLLMLKIKLDDPLDAVAVHAGGGSLGVICAPFFAYGTGIFWLGSLDEEGAKAAWNTLGYNIAGLVTITVWSTFWGFAIFGTLKLLKMLRIDRETEFRGNDLVKHGESAYPRDAWVELQYSQKKSVMGEAPNLPHMGGSNDDGEGEKAYNDPNAMLPTMSKMMPFFRAHSNNAFEMNDMEKAQAQVNTTVQD
;
A
#
# COMPACT_ATOMS: atom_id res chain seq x y z
N GLY A 1 8.45 -12.69 -10.65
CA GLY A 1 8.35 -11.22 -10.65
C GLY A 1 7.78 -10.66 -11.94
N CYS A 2 8.42 -10.93 -13.09
CA CYS A 2 8.00 -10.34 -14.38
C CYS A 2 6.55 -10.66 -14.76
N SER A 3 6.12 -11.89 -14.65
CA SER A 3 4.72 -12.28 -14.95
C SER A 3 3.72 -11.65 -14.01
N GLY A 4 4.07 -11.50 -12.72
CA GLY A 4 3.24 -10.82 -11.72
C GLY A 4 3.08 -9.33 -12.02
N GLY A 5 4.20 -8.64 -12.28
CA GLY A 5 4.19 -7.22 -12.61
C GLY A 5 3.44 -6.91 -13.90
N LEU A 6 3.69 -7.69 -14.96
CA LEU A 6 2.97 -7.56 -16.23
C LEU A 6 1.49 -7.89 -16.06
N GLY A 7 1.17 -8.96 -15.33
CA GLY A 7 -0.22 -9.37 -15.07
C GLY A 7 -1.02 -8.29 -14.36
N VAL A 8 -0.49 -7.69 -13.29
CA VAL A 8 -1.15 -6.58 -12.57
C VAL A 8 -1.32 -5.37 -13.48
N LEU A 9 -0.29 -5.03 -14.27
CA LEU A 9 -0.35 -3.91 -15.21
C LEU A 9 -1.51 -4.08 -16.22
N LEU A 10 -1.64 -5.29 -16.78
CA LEU A 10 -2.69 -5.62 -17.75
C LEU A 10 -4.08 -5.66 -17.08
N ILE A 11 -4.21 -6.27 -15.90
CA ILE A 11 -5.48 -6.29 -15.15
C ILE A 11 -5.92 -4.88 -14.82
N ASN A 12 -5.01 -4.05 -14.29
CA ASN A 12 -5.32 -2.66 -13.93
C ASN A 12 -5.80 -1.85 -15.14
N ARG A 13 -5.15 -2.02 -16.29
CA ARG A 13 -5.48 -1.28 -17.51
C ARG A 13 -6.74 -1.78 -18.20
N PHE A 14 -6.84 -3.08 -18.46
CA PHE A 14 -7.85 -3.64 -19.34
C PHE A 14 -9.10 -4.17 -18.61
N VAL A 15 -8.94 -4.62 -17.36
CA VAL A 15 -10.09 -5.11 -16.58
C VAL A 15 -10.69 -3.98 -15.74
N LEU A 16 -9.87 -3.18 -15.07
CA LEU A 16 -10.36 -2.09 -14.20
C LEU A 16 -10.46 -0.74 -14.92
N GLY A 17 -10.01 -0.62 -16.16
CA GLY A 17 -10.07 0.61 -16.94
C GLY A 17 -9.21 1.76 -16.41
N GLN A 18 -8.29 1.47 -15.48
CA GLN A 18 -7.43 2.47 -14.85
C GLN A 18 -6.26 2.87 -15.76
N LYS A 19 -5.52 3.91 -15.40
CA LYS A 19 -4.31 4.32 -16.09
C LYS A 19 -3.17 3.33 -15.82
N TRP A 20 -2.15 3.32 -16.71
CA TRP A 20 -0.92 2.60 -16.47
C TRP A 20 -0.28 3.09 -15.17
N SER A 21 -0.02 2.19 -14.24
CA SER A 21 0.55 2.52 -12.93
C SER A 21 1.84 1.74 -12.70
N TYR A 22 2.94 2.46 -12.58
CA TYR A 22 4.24 1.88 -12.22
C TYR A 22 4.20 1.23 -10.84
N LEU A 23 3.59 1.90 -9.85
CA LEU A 23 3.52 1.40 -8.49
C LEU A 23 2.75 0.07 -8.41
N MET A 24 1.61 -0.02 -9.10
CA MET A 24 0.83 -1.26 -9.16
C MET A 24 1.63 -2.39 -9.83
N SER A 25 2.36 -2.09 -10.90
CA SER A 25 3.24 -3.07 -11.58
C SER A 25 4.36 -3.54 -10.66
N LEU A 26 4.96 -2.63 -9.88
CA LEU A 26 6.00 -2.96 -8.91
C LEU A 26 5.47 -3.89 -7.81
N ASN A 27 4.31 -3.56 -7.22
CA ASN A 27 3.66 -4.40 -6.20
C ASN A 27 3.27 -5.78 -6.78
N GLY A 28 2.80 -5.83 -8.03
CA GLY A 28 2.54 -7.08 -8.74
C GLY A 28 3.80 -7.93 -8.93
N ALA A 29 4.92 -7.31 -9.27
CA ALA A 29 6.21 -8.00 -9.41
C ALA A 29 6.69 -8.53 -8.06
N LEU A 30 6.57 -7.75 -6.98
CA LEU A 30 6.89 -8.18 -5.62
C LEU A 30 5.99 -9.36 -5.18
N THR A 31 4.69 -9.28 -5.42
CA THR A 31 3.75 -10.38 -5.12
C THR A 31 4.12 -11.66 -5.86
N GLY A 32 4.48 -11.52 -7.15
CA GLY A 32 4.97 -12.63 -7.96
C GLY A 32 6.26 -13.25 -7.40
N MET A 33 7.18 -12.47 -6.84
CA MET A 33 8.38 -12.99 -6.17
C MET A 33 8.04 -13.63 -4.83
N VAL A 34 7.20 -13.01 -4.01
CA VAL A 34 6.77 -13.55 -2.72
C VAL A 34 6.09 -14.91 -2.89
N SER A 35 5.29 -15.08 -3.94
CA SER A 35 4.63 -16.37 -4.23
C SER A 35 5.60 -17.50 -4.59
N GLN A 36 6.86 -17.21 -4.91
CA GLN A 36 7.88 -18.24 -5.17
C GLN A 36 8.59 -18.72 -3.90
N CYS A 37 8.51 -17.99 -2.80
CA CYS A 37 9.31 -18.27 -1.60
C CYS A 37 9.06 -19.67 -1.04
N ALA A 38 7.80 -20.14 -1.02
CA ALA A 38 7.44 -21.43 -0.45
C ALA A 38 7.94 -22.63 -1.25
N GLY A 39 8.20 -22.47 -2.55
CA GLY A 39 8.62 -23.57 -3.44
C GLY A 39 9.86 -23.25 -4.27
N CYS A 40 10.68 -22.28 -3.86
CA CYS A 40 11.83 -21.81 -4.65
C CYS A 40 12.85 -22.89 -5.00
N ASN A 41 12.93 -23.96 -4.21
CA ASN A 41 13.82 -25.11 -4.42
C ASN A 41 13.21 -26.23 -5.27
N VAL A 42 11.90 -26.18 -5.53
CA VAL A 42 11.17 -27.26 -6.23
C VAL A 42 10.40 -26.79 -7.46
N PHE A 43 10.26 -25.48 -7.66
CA PHE A 43 9.58 -24.94 -8.83
C PHE A 43 10.48 -24.93 -10.07
N GLN A 44 9.94 -25.40 -11.19
CA GLN A 44 10.55 -25.22 -12.50
C GLN A 44 10.26 -23.80 -13.04
N PRO A 45 11.10 -23.22 -13.92
CA PRO A 45 10.92 -21.85 -14.45
C PRO A 45 9.54 -21.59 -15.07
N TRP A 46 8.97 -22.58 -15.77
CA TRP A 46 7.63 -22.46 -16.36
C TRP A 46 6.54 -22.36 -15.27
N ALA A 47 6.67 -23.17 -14.20
CA ALA A 47 5.76 -23.13 -13.05
C ALA A 47 5.85 -21.77 -12.34
N ALA A 48 7.06 -21.25 -12.13
CA ALA A 48 7.28 -19.93 -11.56
C ALA A 48 6.63 -18.82 -12.40
N PHE A 49 6.64 -18.92 -13.73
CA PHE A 49 5.96 -17.97 -14.59
C PHE A 49 4.44 -18.01 -14.41
N ILE A 50 3.84 -19.20 -14.35
CA ILE A 50 2.39 -19.38 -14.13
C ILE A 50 1.98 -18.87 -12.74
N ILE A 51 2.71 -19.27 -11.68
CA ILE A 51 2.41 -18.85 -10.31
C ILE A 51 2.50 -17.33 -10.18
N GLY A 52 3.51 -16.71 -10.79
CA GLY A 52 3.63 -15.26 -10.82
C GLY A 52 2.45 -14.58 -11.52
N GLY A 53 1.95 -15.15 -12.61
CA GLY A 53 0.72 -14.68 -13.27
C GLY A 53 -0.53 -14.81 -12.39
N LEU A 54 -0.69 -15.94 -11.69
CA LEU A 54 -1.75 -16.14 -10.70
C LEU A 54 -1.65 -15.14 -9.55
N ALA A 55 -0.42 -14.83 -9.12
CA ALA A 55 -0.17 -13.84 -8.07
C ALA A 55 -0.70 -12.45 -8.44
N ALA A 56 -0.70 -12.07 -9.72
CA ALA A 56 -1.29 -10.82 -10.17
C ALA A 56 -2.80 -10.76 -9.87
N GLY A 57 -3.51 -11.85 -10.12
CA GLY A 57 -4.95 -11.94 -9.81
C GLY A 57 -5.22 -11.90 -8.30
N VAL A 58 -4.41 -12.62 -7.52
CA VAL A 58 -4.53 -12.63 -6.05
C VAL A 58 -4.22 -11.25 -5.47
N PHE A 59 -3.16 -10.60 -5.93
CA PHE A 59 -2.82 -9.23 -5.53
C PHE A 59 -3.99 -8.28 -5.76
N MET A 60 -4.52 -8.24 -6.99
CA MET A 60 -5.64 -7.35 -7.33
C MET A 60 -6.89 -7.66 -6.51
N GLY A 61 -7.19 -8.94 -6.29
CA GLY A 61 -8.33 -9.36 -5.47
C GLY A 61 -8.21 -8.91 -4.02
N VAL A 62 -7.05 -9.11 -3.41
CA VAL A 62 -6.79 -8.67 -2.02
C VAL A 62 -6.73 -7.16 -1.91
N HIS A 63 -6.07 -6.47 -2.84
CA HIS A 63 -6.05 -5.00 -2.92
C HIS A 63 -7.48 -4.42 -2.92
N LEU A 64 -8.32 -4.88 -3.82
CA LEU A 64 -9.72 -4.43 -3.89
C LEU A 64 -10.51 -4.81 -2.62
N LEU A 65 -10.22 -5.96 -2.01
CA LEU A 65 -10.83 -6.36 -0.75
C LEU A 65 -10.45 -5.41 0.39
N MET A 66 -9.16 -5.05 0.52
CA MET A 66 -8.70 -4.09 1.54
C MET A 66 -9.39 -2.73 1.39
N LEU A 67 -9.51 -2.23 0.17
CA LEU A 67 -10.26 -1.01 -0.12
C LEU A 67 -11.75 -1.14 0.25
N LYS A 68 -12.37 -2.27 -0.07
CA LYS A 68 -13.80 -2.53 0.21
C LYS A 68 -14.09 -2.60 1.71
N ILE A 69 -13.23 -3.26 2.49
CA ILE A 69 -13.39 -3.35 3.95
C ILE A 69 -12.85 -2.12 4.68
N LYS A 70 -12.29 -1.16 3.93
CA LYS A 70 -11.73 0.09 4.46
C LYS A 70 -10.60 -0.15 5.46
N LEU A 71 -9.77 -1.15 5.21
CA LEU A 71 -8.55 -1.38 5.96
C LEU A 71 -7.44 -0.51 5.37
N ASP A 72 -6.75 0.24 6.23
CA ASP A 72 -5.65 1.12 5.84
C ASP A 72 -4.39 0.31 5.56
N ASP A 73 -4.09 0.13 4.28
CA ASP A 73 -2.90 -0.57 3.77
C ASP A 73 -2.27 0.25 2.63
N PRO A 74 -1.59 1.36 2.95
CA PRO A 74 -1.11 2.32 1.95
C PRO A 74 -0.04 1.77 1.01
N LEU A 75 0.64 0.69 1.39
CA LEU A 75 1.70 0.05 0.62
C LEU A 75 1.29 -1.30 0.01
N ASP A 76 0.02 -1.68 0.13
CA ASP A 76 -0.48 -2.99 -0.29
C ASP A 76 0.25 -4.18 0.38
N ALA A 77 0.76 -3.98 1.60
CA ALA A 77 1.54 -5.00 2.31
C ALA A 77 0.73 -6.29 2.52
N VAL A 78 -0.56 -6.18 2.84
CA VAL A 78 -1.44 -7.35 3.00
C VAL A 78 -1.61 -8.07 1.66
N ALA A 79 -1.82 -7.34 0.57
CA ALA A 79 -2.00 -7.94 -0.75
C ALA A 79 -0.72 -8.64 -1.24
N VAL A 80 0.44 -7.99 -1.05
CA VAL A 80 1.75 -8.54 -1.46
C VAL A 80 2.14 -9.74 -0.60
N HIS A 81 2.16 -9.58 0.73
CA HIS A 81 2.76 -10.58 1.61
C HIS A 81 1.77 -11.66 2.05
N ALA A 82 0.60 -11.31 2.55
CA ALA A 82 -0.39 -12.29 2.94
C ALA A 82 -1.02 -12.96 1.71
N GLY A 83 -1.41 -12.19 0.69
CA GLY A 83 -1.97 -12.72 -0.55
C GLY A 83 -0.96 -13.57 -1.32
N GLY A 84 0.19 -13.00 -1.68
CA GLY A 84 1.24 -13.68 -2.44
C GLY A 84 1.85 -14.87 -1.69
N GLY A 85 2.11 -14.72 -0.39
CA GLY A 85 2.67 -15.79 0.45
C GLY A 85 1.71 -16.98 0.59
N SER A 86 0.43 -16.72 0.84
CA SER A 86 -0.60 -17.76 0.92
C SER A 86 -0.73 -18.53 -0.41
N LEU A 87 -0.73 -17.80 -1.53
CA LEU A 87 -0.72 -18.42 -2.86
C LEU A 87 0.49 -19.36 -3.03
N GLY A 88 1.69 -18.89 -2.67
CA GLY A 88 2.92 -19.69 -2.79
C GLY A 88 2.86 -20.98 -1.99
N VAL A 89 2.41 -20.91 -0.74
CA VAL A 89 2.25 -22.08 0.14
C VAL A 89 1.26 -23.09 -0.44
N ILE A 90 0.16 -22.61 -1.02
CA ILE A 90 -0.84 -23.46 -1.67
C ILE A 90 -0.31 -24.04 -2.98
N CYS A 91 0.42 -23.28 -3.79
CA CYS A 91 0.96 -23.71 -5.06
C CYS A 91 2.10 -24.74 -4.91
N ALA A 92 2.87 -24.69 -3.82
CA ALA A 92 4.02 -25.55 -3.64
C ALA A 92 3.70 -27.05 -3.81
N PRO A 93 2.69 -27.65 -3.16
CA PRO A 93 2.34 -29.06 -3.34
C PRO A 93 1.79 -29.38 -4.73
N PHE A 94 1.29 -28.43 -5.50
CA PHE A 94 0.84 -28.67 -6.86
C PHE A 94 1.98 -28.70 -7.87
N PHE A 95 2.89 -27.73 -7.77
CA PHE A 95 3.94 -27.47 -8.78
C PHE A 95 5.31 -28.03 -8.41
N ALA A 96 5.48 -28.71 -7.27
CA ALA A 96 6.74 -29.35 -6.91
C ALA A 96 7.17 -30.36 -7.98
N TYR A 97 8.35 -30.13 -8.57
CA TYR A 97 8.83 -30.94 -9.68
C TYR A 97 9.02 -32.43 -9.29
N GLY A 98 8.38 -33.31 -10.04
CA GLY A 98 8.48 -34.74 -9.85
C GLY A 98 7.77 -35.34 -8.63
N THR A 99 7.27 -34.53 -7.72
CA THR A 99 6.61 -34.96 -6.45
C THR A 99 5.27 -34.30 -6.18
N GLY A 100 4.94 -33.27 -6.94
CA GLY A 100 3.70 -32.52 -6.75
C GLY A 100 2.49 -33.18 -7.39
N ILE A 101 1.32 -32.63 -7.06
CA ILE A 101 0.01 -33.11 -7.50
C ILE A 101 -0.09 -33.15 -9.04
N PHE A 102 0.54 -32.23 -9.76
CA PHE A 102 0.55 -32.27 -11.23
C PHE A 102 1.38 -33.42 -11.84
N TRP A 103 2.16 -34.14 -11.05
CA TRP A 103 2.92 -35.34 -11.46
C TRP A 103 2.28 -36.63 -11.00
N LEU A 104 1.02 -36.64 -10.49
CA LEU A 104 0.35 -37.87 -10.00
C LEU A 104 0.39 -39.04 -10.98
N GLY A 105 0.34 -38.78 -12.30
CA GLY A 105 0.40 -39.80 -13.32
C GLY A 105 1.76 -40.51 -13.42
N SER A 106 2.82 -39.98 -12.83
CA SER A 106 4.18 -40.55 -12.78
C SER A 106 4.58 -41.06 -11.39
N LEU A 107 3.71 -40.87 -10.38
CA LEU A 107 3.93 -41.30 -9.00
C LEU A 107 3.29 -42.66 -8.75
N ASP A 108 3.88 -43.44 -7.86
CA ASP A 108 3.26 -44.62 -7.26
C ASP A 108 2.15 -44.21 -6.27
N GLU A 109 1.45 -45.19 -5.73
CA GLU A 109 0.33 -44.93 -4.80
C GLU A 109 0.77 -44.21 -3.53
N GLU A 110 1.97 -44.50 -3.03
CA GLU A 110 2.54 -43.88 -1.83
C GLU A 110 2.97 -42.46 -2.10
N GLY A 111 3.59 -42.18 -3.25
CA GLY A 111 3.93 -40.82 -3.69
C GLY A 111 2.71 -39.95 -3.94
N ALA A 112 1.66 -40.48 -4.54
CA ALA A 112 0.40 -39.78 -4.74
C ALA A 112 -0.24 -39.38 -3.40
N LYS A 113 -0.26 -40.27 -2.42
CA LYS A 113 -0.73 -40.00 -1.06
C LYS A 113 0.12 -38.95 -0.36
N ALA A 114 1.45 -39.01 -0.52
CA ALA A 114 2.37 -38.01 0.04
C ALA A 114 2.14 -36.62 -0.55
N ALA A 115 1.87 -36.50 -1.87
CA ALA A 115 1.55 -35.20 -2.49
C ALA A 115 0.30 -34.53 -1.90
N TRP A 116 -0.77 -35.31 -1.71
CA TRP A 116 -1.98 -34.81 -1.06
C TRP A 116 -1.78 -34.46 0.42
N ASN A 117 -1.00 -35.27 1.15
CA ASN A 117 -0.67 -34.98 2.54
C ASN A 117 0.14 -33.67 2.66
N THR A 118 1.03 -33.41 1.71
CA THR A 118 1.80 -32.15 1.66
C THR A 118 0.87 -30.95 1.52
N LEU A 119 -0.16 -31.02 0.69
CA LEU A 119 -1.18 -29.96 0.61
C LEU A 119 -1.88 -29.76 1.95
N GLY A 120 -2.28 -30.85 2.62
CA GLY A 120 -2.89 -30.77 3.95
C GLY A 120 -1.98 -30.11 4.98
N TYR A 121 -0.70 -30.47 5.03
CA TYR A 121 0.28 -29.86 5.94
C TYR A 121 0.55 -28.40 5.62
N ASN A 122 0.60 -28.02 4.36
CA ASN A 122 0.78 -26.63 3.95
C ASN A 122 -0.41 -25.75 4.35
N ILE A 123 -1.64 -26.25 4.19
CA ILE A 123 -2.86 -25.56 4.64
C ILE A 123 -2.86 -25.43 6.18
N ALA A 124 -2.55 -26.50 6.90
CA ALA A 124 -2.46 -26.47 8.36
C ALA A 124 -1.38 -25.49 8.84
N GLY A 125 -0.21 -25.47 8.18
CA GLY A 125 0.86 -24.51 8.44
C GLY A 125 0.43 -23.07 8.20
N LEU A 126 -0.26 -22.80 7.07
CA LEU A 126 -0.78 -21.47 6.74
C LEU A 126 -1.76 -20.96 7.82
N VAL A 127 -2.69 -21.81 8.24
CA VAL A 127 -3.66 -21.48 9.31
C VAL A 127 -2.91 -21.20 10.62
N THR A 128 -1.98 -22.08 11.00
CA THR A 128 -1.21 -21.95 12.24
C THR A 128 -0.41 -20.65 12.27
N ILE A 129 0.29 -20.31 11.19
CA ILE A 129 1.06 -19.06 11.10
C ILE A 129 0.12 -17.85 11.18
N THR A 130 -1.02 -17.90 10.50
CA THR A 130 -2.00 -16.81 10.51
C THR A 130 -2.54 -16.58 11.92
N VAL A 131 -2.95 -17.64 12.62
CA VAL A 131 -3.45 -17.54 14.00
C VAL A 131 -2.35 -17.02 14.94
N TRP A 132 -1.14 -17.56 14.83
CA TRP A 132 0.00 -17.14 15.63
C TRP A 132 0.36 -15.67 15.45
N SER A 133 0.48 -15.23 14.19
CA SER A 133 0.80 -13.83 13.86
C SER A 133 -0.30 -12.88 14.31
N THR A 134 -1.56 -13.28 14.15
CA THR A 134 -2.73 -12.51 14.58
C THR A 134 -2.74 -12.35 16.10
N PHE A 135 -2.51 -13.43 16.85
CA PHE A 135 -2.43 -13.41 18.31
C PHE A 135 -1.37 -12.40 18.79
N TRP A 136 -0.15 -12.50 18.29
CA TRP A 136 0.92 -11.56 18.67
C TRP A 136 0.67 -10.13 18.19
N GLY A 137 0.09 -9.96 17.01
CA GLY A 137 -0.32 -8.65 16.52
C GLY A 137 -1.32 -7.99 17.49
N PHE A 138 -2.37 -8.69 17.88
CA PHE A 138 -3.33 -8.17 18.86
C PHE A 138 -2.71 -7.93 20.25
N ALA A 139 -1.83 -8.80 20.70
CA ALA A 139 -1.16 -8.64 22.00
C ALA A 139 -0.29 -7.37 22.01
N ILE A 140 0.54 -7.16 20.99
CA ILE A 140 1.46 -6.02 20.90
C ILE A 140 0.69 -4.72 20.68
N PHE A 141 -0.10 -4.64 19.61
CA PHE A 141 -0.81 -3.39 19.27
C PHE A 141 -1.92 -3.07 20.27
N GLY A 142 -2.57 -4.09 20.85
CA GLY A 142 -3.53 -3.93 21.93
C GLY A 142 -2.89 -3.33 23.18
N THR A 143 -1.73 -3.83 23.58
CA THR A 143 -0.96 -3.27 24.71
C THR A 143 -0.54 -1.82 24.44
N LEU A 144 0.00 -1.52 23.27
CA LEU A 144 0.37 -0.14 22.89
C LEU A 144 -0.84 0.79 22.88
N LYS A 145 -2.00 0.32 22.46
CA LYS A 145 -3.26 1.09 22.49
C LYS A 145 -3.70 1.37 23.93
N LEU A 146 -3.64 0.38 24.81
CA LEU A 146 -3.96 0.56 26.24
C LEU A 146 -3.03 1.55 26.91
N LEU A 147 -1.74 1.52 26.57
CA LEU A 147 -0.74 2.47 27.06
C LEU A 147 -0.81 3.85 26.38
N LYS A 148 -1.73 4.06 25.44
CA LYS A 148 -1.86 5.29 24.63
C LYS A 148 -0.59 5.67 23.83
N MET A 149 0.24 4.69 23.51
CA MET A 149 1.49 4.86 22.75
C MET A 149 1.37 4.50 21.28
N LEU A 150 0.21 3.98 20.83
CA LEU A 150 0.02 3.49 19.46
C LEU A 150 -0.04 4.60 18.42
N ARG A 151 -0.57 5.77 18.76
CA ARG A 151 -0.74 6.89 17.85
C ARG A 151 0.02 8.11 18.36
N ILE A 152 0.64 8.84 17.44
CA ILE A 152 1.15 10.19 17.69
C ILE A 152 -0.03 11.17 17.79
N ASP A 153 0.23 12.37 18.28
CA ASP A 153 -0.77 13.43 18.32
C ASP A 153 -1.22 13.81 16.90
N ARG A 154 -2.47 14.23 16.80
CA ARG A 154 -3.13 14.48 15.52
C ARG A 154 -2.46 15.57 14.72
N GLU A 155 -1.96 16.60 15.37
CA GLU A 155 -1.29 17.72 14.70
C GLU A 155 0.02 17.27 14.04
N THR A 156 0.83 16.48 14.75
CA THR A 156 2.05 15.87 14.22
C THR A 156 1.76 14.93 13.07
N GLU A 157 0.66 14.13 13.17
CA GLU A 157 0.24 13.23 12.09
C GLU A 157 -0.10 13.99 10.80
N PHE A 158 -0.74 15.17 10.92
CA PHE A 158 -1.07 16.01 9.75
C PHE A 158 0.12 16.79 9.20
N ARG A 159 1.03 17.27 10.05
CA ARG A 159 2.23 18.00 9.62
C ARG A 159 3.29 17.11 9.00
N GLY A 160 3.25 15.84 9.28
CA GLY A 160 4.30 14.88 8.96
C GLY A 160 5.30 14.73 10.10
N ASN A 161 5.58 13.48 10.46
CA ASN A 161 6.47 13.14 11.56
C ASN A 161 7.95 13.45 11.26
N ASP A 162 8.32 13.48 9.99
CA ASP A 162 9.63 13.87 9.47
C ASP A 162 10.01 15.30 9.88
N LEU A 163 9.15 16.27 9.64
CA LEU A 163 9.40 17.66 10.05
C LEU A 163 9.48 17.82 11.57
N VAL A 164 8.56 17.19 12.32
CA VAL A 164 8.48 17.37 13.78
C VAL A 164 9.60 16.64 14.52
N LYS A 165 9.98 15.43 14.06
CA LYS A 165 10.98 14.60 14.74
C LYS A 165 12.39 14.77 14.20
N HIS A 166 12.55 14.99 12.90
CA HIS A 166 13.84 15.05 12.24
C HIS A 166 14.21 16.47 11.77
N GLY A 167 13.26 17.42 11.73
CA GLY A 167 13.51 18.80 11.30
C GLY A 167 13.74 18.93 9.80
N GLU A 168 13.57 17.85 9.04
CA GLU A 168 13.78 17.81 7.60
C GLU A 168 12.56 17.18 6.91
N SER A 169 12.20 17.71 5.74
CA SER A 169 11.11 17.14 4.93
C SER A 169 11.59 15.91 4.19
N ALA A 170 10.83 14.81 4.24
CA ALA A 170 11.11 13.58 3.49
C ALA A 170 11.00 13.77 1.96
N TYR A 171 10.24 14.79 1.53
CA TYR A 171 10.06 15.11 0.11
C TYR A 171 10.47 16.55 -0.17
N PRO A 172 11.14 16.83 -1.32
CA PRO A 172 11.46 18.19 -1.71
C PRO A 172 10.18 19.00 -1.92
N ARG A 173 10.26 20.30 -1.71
CA ARG A 173 9.10 21.21 -1.84
C ARG A 173 8.43 21.14 -3.21
N ASP A 174 9.21 20.98 -4.25
CA ASP A 174 8.74 20.95 -5.63
C ASP A 174 7.80 19.78 -5.89
N ALA A 175 7.97 18.65 -5.20
CA ALA A 175 7.08 17.50 -5.29
C ALA A 175 5.65 17.83 -4.81
N TRP A 176 5.50 18.68 -3.81
CA TRP A 176 4.20 19.13 -3.30
C TRP A 176 3.53 20.15 -4.22
N VAL A 177 4.32 21.02 -4.84
CA VAL A 177 3.83 22.00 -5.81
C VAL A 177 3.27 21.30 -7.06
N GLU A 178 3.96 20.29 -7.59
CA GLU A 178 3.49 19.51 -8.75
C GLU A 178 2.17 18.78 -8.46
N LEU A 179 2.02 18.19 -7.28
CA LEU A 179 0.76 17.55 -6.86
C LEU A 179 -0.40 18.56 -6.80
N GLN A 180 -0.17 19.75 -6.29
CA GLN A 180 -1.17 20.82 -6.26
C GLN A 180 -1.61 21.26 -7.65
N TYR A 181 -0.67 21.42 -8.58
CA TYR A 181 -0.97 21.77 -9.98
C TYR A 181 -1.73 20.66 -10.70
N SER A 182 -1.36 19.42 -10.48
CA SER A 182 -2.05 18.27 -11.08
C SER A 182 -3.49 18.13 -10.59
N GLN A 183 -3.74 18.38 -9.32
CA GLN A 183 -5.10 18.37 -8.75
C GLN A 183 -5.93 19.56 -9.24
N LYS A 184 -5.35 20.75 -9.32
CA LYS A 184 -6.02 21.94 -9.82
C LYS A 184 -6.42 21.81 -11.28
N LYS A 185 -5.57 21.19 -12.10
CA LYS A 185 -5.84 20.88 -13.50
C LYS A 185 -6.99 19.87 -13.67
N SER A 186 -7.08 18.88 -12.80
CA SER A 186 -8.15 17.87 -12.86
C SER A 186 -9.52 18.42 -12.43
N VAL A 187 -9.54 19.45 -11.59
CA VAL A 187 -10.79 20.05 -11.06
C VAL A 187 -11.30 21.21 -11.92
N MET A 188 -10.41 21.97 -12.54
CA MET A 188 -10.78 23.21 -13.26
C MET A 188 -10.82 23.08 -14.81
N GLY A 189 -10.37 21.98 -15.40
CA GLY A 189 -10.40 21.80 -16.85
C GLY A 189 -9.49 22.71 -17.67
N GLU A 190 -8.91 23.76 -17.08
CA GLU A 190 -7.99 24.69 -17.70
C GLU A 190 -6.57 24.51 -17.22
N ALA A 191 -5.62 24.56 -18.13
CA ALA A 191 -4.20 24.55 -17.80
C ALA A 191 -3.80 25.94 -17.27
N PRO A 192 -3.45 26.09 -15.98
CA PRO A 192 -2.83 27.31 -15.53
C PRO A 192 -1.47 27.46 -16.21
N ASN A 193 -1.16 28.65 -16.73
CA ASN A 193 0.17 28.97 -17.23
C ASN A 193 1.18 28.68 -16.12
N LEU A 194 2.01 27.67 -16.33
CA LEU A 194 3.16 27.40 -15.45
C LEU A 194 4.11 28.60 -15.55
N PRO A 195 4.51 29.21 -14.45
CA PRO A 195 5.66 30.10 -14.47
C PRO A 195 6.87 29.26 -14.91
N HIS A 196 7.57 29.74 -15.91
CA HIS A 196 8.80 29.13 -16.40
C HIS A 196 9.79 29.07 -15.23
N MET A 197 10.03 27.89 -14.70
CA MET A 197 11.14 27.63 -13.77
C MET A 197 12.44 27.51 -14.58
N GLY A 198 12.90 28.63 -15.07
CA GLY A 198 14.21 28.76 -15.69
C GLY A 198 15.00 29.84 -14.96
N GLY A 199 16.07 29.44 -14.26
CA GLY A 199 17.16 30.34 -13.87
C GLY A 199 16.94 31.08 -12.52
N SER A 200 17.75 30.70 -11.55
CA SER A 200 18.23 31.48 -10.41
C SER A 200 17.93 32.99 -10.45
N ASN A 201 16.96 33.44 -9.65
CA ASN A 201 17.03 34.74 -8.99
C ASN A 201 16.52 34.52 -7.58
N ASP A 202 17.42 34.76 -6.68
CA ASP A 202 17.34 34.68 -5.23
C ASP A 202 16.55 35.89 -4.73
N ASP A 203 15.24 35.81 -4.74
CA ASP A 203 14.38 36.84 -4.17
C ASP A 203 13.69 36.24 -2.94
N GLY A 204 14.13 36.72 -1.75
CA GLY A 204 13.83 36.26 -0.41
C GLY A 204 12.34 36.20 0.02
N GLU A 205 11.39 36.12 -0.89
CA GLU A 205 9.97 35.94 -0.60
C GLU A 205 9.60 34.45 -0.39
N GLY A 206 10.38 33.50 -0.93
CA GLY A 206 10.15 32.08 -0.73
C GLY A 206 10.38 31.60 0.71
N GLU A 207 11.29 32.25 1.42
CA GLU A 207 11.69 31.88 2.79
C GLU A 207 10.65 32.32 3.84
N LYS A 208 9.91 33.41 3.58
CA LYS A 208 8.83 33.89 4.47
C LYS A 208 7.61 32.98 4.46
N ALA A 209 7.27 32.36 3.32
CA ALA A 209 6.14 31.44 3.22
C ALA A 209 6.43 30.07 3.87
N TYR A 210 7.69 29.72 4.05
CA TYR A 210 8.09 28.46 4.70
C TYR A 210 7.97 28.51 6.21
N ASN A 211 8.25 29.64 6.79
CA ASN A 211 8.23 29.83 8.24
C ASN A 211 6.87 30.28 8.77
N ASP A 212 5.86 30.42 7.90
CA ASP A 212 4.48 30.69 8.30
C ASP A 212 3.71 29.37 8.51
N PRO A 213 3.44 28.96 9.77
CA PRO A 213 2.66 27.76 10.09
C PRO A 213 1.25 27.79 9.48
N ASN A 214 0.72 28.98 9.15
CA ASN A 214 -0.63 29.16 8.62
C ASN A 214 -0.69 29.04 7.09
N ALA A 215 0.45 29.15 6.39
CA ALA A 215 0.50 29.01 4.92
C ALA A 215 0.21 27.55 4.45
N MET A 216 0.47 26.55 5.29
CA MET A 216 0.22 25.14 4.98
C MET A 216 -1.21 24.68 5.29
N LEU A 217 -1.88 25.26 6.28
CA LEU A 217 -3.22 24.86 6.73
C LEU A 217 -4.32 24.95 5.66
N PRO A 218 -4.41 25.99 4.83
CA PRO A 218 -5.41 26.08 3.77
C PRO A 218 -5.21 25.05 2.66
N THR A 219 -3.98 24.61 2.46
CA THR A 219 -3.62 23.65 1.41
C THR A 219 -3.99 22.23 1.80
N MET A 220 -3.82 21.86 3.06
CA MET A 220 -4.23 20.55 3.60
C MET A 220 -5.75 20.38 3.65
N SER A 221 -6.51 21.44 3.94
CA SER A 221 -7.97 21.38 3.93
C SER A 221 -8.54 21.07 2.53
N LYS A 222 -7.82 21.45 1.48
CA LYS A 222 -8.18 21.15 0.08
C LYS A 222 -7.76 19.75 -0.39
N MET A 223 -6.84 19.09 0.31
CA MET A 223 -6.47 17.67 0.05
C MET A 223 -7.46 16.68 0.68
N MET A 224 -8.31 17.14 1.59
CA MET A 224 -9.33 16.31 2.27
C MET A 224 -10.35 15.58 1.38
N PRO A 225 -10.73 16.03 0.17
CA PRO A 225 -11.66 15.25 -0.67
C PRO A 225 -11.10 13.89 -1.08
N PHE A 226 -9.79 13.76 -1.22
CA PHE A 226 -9.15 12.49 -1.57
C PHE A 226 -9.19 11.51 -0.39
N PHE A 227 -8.92 11.98 0.83
CA PHE A 227 -9.04 11.17 2.05
C PHE A 227 -10.51 10.94 2.46
N ARG A 228 -11.41 11.88 2.15
CA ARG A 228 -12.84 11.78 2.43
C ARG A 228 -13.56 10.72 1.57
N ALA A 229 -13.07 10.45 0.37
CA ALA A 229 -13.57 9.37 -0.46
C ALA A 229 -13.23 7.98 0.11
N HIS A 230 -12.24 7.89 1.01
CA HIS A 230 -11.77 6.65 1.62
C HIS A 230 -12.08 6.50 3.11
N SER A 231 -12.51 7.57 3.80
CA SER A 231 -12.90 7.52 5.21
C SER A 231 -14.32 8.07 5.40
N ASN A 232 -15.32 7.20 5.34
CA ASN A 232 -16.70 7.51 5.75
C ASN A 232 -16.88 7.45 7.27
N ASN A 233 -15.97 8.04 8.04
CA ASN A 233 -16.27 8.39 9.42
C ASN A 233 -16.26 9.90 9.51
N ALA A 234 -17.46 10.42 9.77
CA ALA A 234 -17.81 11.82 9.87
C ALA A 234 -16.81 12.62 10.70
N PHE A 235 -15.94 13.32 10.01
CA PHE A 235 -15.29 14.48 10.56
C PHE A 235 -16.11 15.69 10.12
N GLU A 236 -16.91 16.21 11.00
CA GLU A 236 -17.71 17.41 10.71
C GLU A 236 -16.78 18.59 10.47
N MET A 237 -17.02 19.32 9.37
CA MET A 237 -16.31 20.57 9.05
C MET A 237 -16.37 21.59 10.21
N ASN A 238 -17.36 21.50 11.08
CA ASN A 238 -17.52 22.27 12.32
C ASN A 238 -16.34 22.13 13.31
N ASP A 239 -15.64 21.00 13.32
CA ASP A 239 -14.52 20.81 14.26
C ASP A 239 -13.22 21.44 13.73
N MET A 240 -13.11 21.61 12.42
CA MET A 240 -11.98 22.34 11.82
C MET A 240 -12.12 23.85 11.97
N GLU A 241 -13.35 24.38 11.81
CA GLU A 241 -13.62 25.81 12.06
C GLU A 241 -13.40 26.16 13.54
N LYS A 242 -13.76 25.28 14.46
CA LYS A 242 -13.49 25.48 15.90
C LYS A 242 -12.00 25.43 16.23
N ALA A 243 -11.24 24.52 15.63
CA ALA A 243 -9.79 24.46 15.80
C ALA A 243 -9.10 25.72 15.22
N GLN A 244 -9.59 26.20 14.07
CA GLN A 244 -9.09 27.41 13.43
C GLN A 244 -9.42 28.68 14.27
N ALA A 245 -10.59 28.73 14.87
CA ALA A 245 -10.99 29.85 15.77
C ALA A 245 -10.15 29.88 17.07
N GLN A 246 -9.80 28.69 17.61
CA GLN A 246 -8.94 28.63 18.80
C GLN A 246 -7.48 29.06 18.51
N VAL A 247 -6.93 28.71 17.35
CA VAL A 247 -5.59 29.15 16.95
C VAL A 247 -5.54 30.66 16.75
N ASN A 248 -6.57 31.25 16.15
CA ASN A 248 -6.62 32.71 15.92
C ASN A 248 -6.82 33.54 17.20
N THR A 249 -7.39 32.97 18.26
CA THR A 249 -7.51 33.64 19.57
C THR A 249 -6.22 33.57 20.39
N THR A 250 -5.38 32.56 20.19
CA THR A 250 -4.12 32.42 20.94
C THR A 250 -2.96 33.24 20.36
N VAL A 251 -3.13 33.82 19.18
CA VAL A 251 -2.11 34.65 18.49
C VAL A 251 -2.32 36.14 18.72
N GLN A 252 -3.40 36.55 19.43
CA GLN A 252 -3.72 37.95 19.74
C GLN A 252 -3.44 38.37 21.20
N ASP A 253 -2.99 37.44 22.03
CA ASP A 253 -2.45 37.69 23.38
C ASP A 253 -0.92 37.42 23.38
#